data_1c7e801f0785cab4431cef81aa501b46
#
_entry.id   1c7e801f0785cab4431cef81aa501b46
#
_cell.length_a   1.000
_cell.length_b   1.000
_cell.length_c   1.000
_cell.angle_alpha   90.00
_cell.angle_beta   90.00
_cell.angle_gamma   90.00
#
_symmetry.space_group_name_H-M   'P 1'
#
loop_
_entity.id
_entity.type
_entity.pdbx_description
1 polymer ?
#
loop_
_entity_poly.entity_id
_entity_poly.type
_entity_poly.pdbx_seq_one_letter_code
_entity_poly.pdbx_strand_id
1 'polypeptide(L)'
;MKSGVISQHSHSTLLTPNSEYMSIITKKKGTLEYLTAEGITVPHGFTTRYGGVSVGTQYSLNLAFGRGDTMENVEENLRRLGAAVGFDPEKLVMTRQIHSDIVRVVTDGDCAGFCHRDYPECDALVTNTPGVTLLVFTADCTPLLLHDPVTGAVGAAHAGWRGTALGIGVKTVEAMVKNFGCKRSNIHAAIGPNIAQCHFETDGDVPAAMVEAYGPEAERYVERRGEKYYLDLKAINALALRRAGVRNIEISDACTYCQCDRFWSHRASRGERGSQGAVICCKEVCR
;
A
#
# COMPACT_ATOMS: atom_id res chain seq x y z
N MET A 1 -14.65 39.50 -30.54
CA MET A 1 -14.01 38.22 -30.87
C MET A 1 -12.57 38.25 -30.35
N LYS A 2 -12.28 37.61 -29.24
CA LYS A 2 -10.91 37.33 -28.78
C LYS A 2 -10.92 35.91 -28.24
N SER A 3 -10.27 35.01 -29.00
CA SER A 3 -10.06 33.61 -28.71
C SER A 3 -9.09 33.46 -27.55
N GLY A 4 -9.53 32.87 -26.45
CA GLY A 4 -8.68 32.46 -25.35
C GLY A 4 -8.02 31.14 -25.66
N VAL A 5 -6.71 31.15 -25.75
CA VAL A 5 -5.87 29.95 -25.90
C VAL A 5 -5.76 29.25 -24.53
N ILE A 6 -6.26 28.04 -24.44
CA ILE A 6 -6.09 27.18 -23.25
C ILE A 6 -4.67 26.60 -23.35
N SER A 7 -3.78 27.04 -22.46
CA SER A 7 -2.44 26.51 -22.31
C SER A 7 -2.53 25.09 -21.70
N GLN A 8 -2.18 24.09 -22.52
CA GLN A 8 -1.93 22.73 -22.04
C GLN A 8 -0.61 22.71 -21.27
N HIS A 9 -0.69 22.47 -19.97
CA HIS A 9 0.50 22.25 -19.16
C HIS A 9 1.03 20.83 -19.46
N SER A 10 2.12 20.79 -20.18
CA SER A 10 2.90 19.60 -20.43
C SER A 10 3.50 19.09 -19.13
N HIS A 11 3.12 17.89 -18.72
CA HIS A 11 3.76 17.17 -17.64
C HIS A 11 5.18 16.78 -18.06
N SER A 12 6.16 17.40 -17.43
CA SER A 12 7.58 17.07 -17.61
C SER A 12 7.87 15.72 -16.99
N THR A 13 7.88 14.67 -17.79
CA THR A 13 8.37 13.34 -17.45
C THR A 13 9.89 13.35 -17.46
N LEU A 14 10.52 13.43 -16.31
CA LEU A 14 11.92 13.06 -16.11
C LEU A 14 12.01 11.57 -15.75
N LEU A 15 11.67 10.69 -16.71
CA LEU A 15 11.96 9.27 -16.67
C LEU A 15 12.81 8.93 -17.90
N THR A 16 14.05 8.48 -17.68
CA THR A 16 14.93 7.98 -18.73
C THR A 16 14.32 6.74 -19.39
N PRO A 17 14.34 6.64 -20.75
CA PRO A 17 13.85 5.45 -21.42
C PRO A 17 14.92 4.36 -21.41
N ASN A 18 14.63 3.24 -20.77
CA ASN A 18 15.10 1.87 -20.99
C ASN A 18 15.23 1.09 -19.67
N SER A 19 14.08 0.68 -19.13
CA SER A 19 13.94 -0.58 -18.44
C SER A 19 12.55 -1.13 -18.79
N GLU A 20 12.41 -2.42 -19.00
CA GLU A 20 11.11 -3.08 -19.05
C GLU A 20 10.46 -2.86 -17.68
N TYR A 21 9.65 -1.79 -17.56
CA TYR A 21 8.92 -1.50 -16.32
C TYR A 21 7.80 -2.52 -16.21
N MET A 22 7.97 -3.47 -15.31
CA MET A 22 6.84 -4.22 -14.78
C MET A 22 5.83 -3.22 -14.23
N SER A 23 4.57 -3.40 -14.55
CA SER A 23 3.55 -2.40 -14.28
C SER A 23 2.54 -2.87 -13.25
N ILE A 24 1.96 -1.92 -12.52
CA ILE A 24 0.79 -2.20 -11.68
C ILE A 24 -0.44 -2.16 -12.58
N ILE A 25 -1.08 -3.33 -12.74
CA ILE A 25 -2.22 -3.53 -13.63
C ILE A 25 -3.53 -3.70 -12.88
N THR A 26 -4.63 -3.26 -13.48
CA THR A 26 -5.98 -3.45 -12.94
C THR A 26 -6.52 -4.82 -13.31
N LYS A 27 -7.06 -5.54 -12.32
CA LYS A 27 -7.81 -6.79 -12.50
C LYS A 27 -9.24 -6.64 -12.02
N LYS A 28 -10.15 -7.41 -12.65
CA LYS A 28 -11.57 -7.47 -12.27
C LYS A 28 -12.01 -8.92 -12.15
N LYS A 29 -12.82 -9.20 -11.12
CA LYS A 29 -13.57 -10.46 -10.98
C LYS A 29 -15.01 -10.13 -10.60
N GLY A 30 -15.90 -10.26 -11.55
CA GLY A 30 -17.25 -9.72 -11.43
C GLY A 30 -17.22 -8.21 -11.25
N THR A 31 -17.85 -7.70 -10.19
CA THR A 31 -17.86 -6.27 -9.83
C THR A 31 -16.64 -5.84 -9.01
N LEU A 32 -15.87 -6.78 -8.46
CA LEU A 32 -14.69 -6.48 -7.65
C LEU A 32 -13.50 -6.09 -8.53
N GLU A 33 -12.92 -4.94 -8.23
CA GLU A 33 -11.75 -4.41 -8.91
C GLU A 33 -10.59 -4.24 -7.93
N TYR A 34 -9.39 -4.64 -8.35
CA TYR A 34 -8.15 -4.49 -7.59
C TYR A 34 -6.95 -4.34 -8.53
N LEU A 35 -5.83 -3.89 -8.00
CA LEU A 35 -4.59 -3.72 -8.75
C LEU A 35 -3.57 -4.76 -8.30
N THR A 36 -2.74 -5.25 -9.24
CA THR A 36 -1.65 -6.19 -8.98
C THR A 36 -0.36 -5.71 -9.62
N ALA A 37 0.77 -6.08 -9.03
CA ALA A 37 2.11 -5.86 -9.56
C ALA A 37 2.58 -7.09 -10.35
N GLU A 38 3.15 -6.91 -11.53
CA GLU A 38 3.55 -8.04 -12.39
C GLU A 38 4.73 -8.82 -11.82
N GLY A 39 5.63 -8.16 -11.07
CA GLY A 39 6.78 -8.79 -10.44
C GLY A 39 6.47 -9.61 -9.18
N ILE A 40 5.29 -9.47 -8.59
CA ILE A 40 4.87 -10.28 -7.44
C ILE A 40 4.09 -11.50 -7.93
N THR A 41 4.66 -12.69 -7.78
CA THR A 41 4.14 -13.95 -8.36
C THR A 41 3.20 -14.76 -7.47
N VAL A 42 2.94 -14.28 -6.24
CA VAL A 42 1.97 -14.87 -5.30
C VAL A 42 0.64 -14.10 -5.35
N PRO A 43 -0.48 -14.63 -4.83
CA PRO A 43 -1.73 -13.90 -4.75
C PRO A 43 -1.57 -12.61 -3.95
N HIS A 44 -1.90 -11.49 -4.54
CA HIS A 44 -1.79 -10.18 -3.93
C HIS A 44 -2.72 -9.18 -4.61
N GLY A 45 -2.94 -8.05 -3.97
CA GLY A 45 -3.68 -6.96 -4.57
C GLY A 45 -3.80 -5.72 -3.69
N PHE A 46 -3.95 -4.59 -4.36
CA PHE A 46 -4.40 -3.33 -3.79
C PHE A 46 -5.85 -3.13 -4.19
N THR A 47 -6.78 -3.08 -3.22
CA THR A 47 -8.19 -3.00 -3.56
C THR A 47 -8.60 -1.60 -3.97
N THR A 48 -9.63 -1.51 -4.81
CA THR A 48 -10.44 -0.30 -4.96
C THR A 48 -11.61 -0.33 -3.97
N ARG A 49 -12.54 0.61 -4.08
CA ARG A 49 -13.78 0.60 -3.29
C ARG A 49 -14.95 -0.13 -3.97
N TYR A 50 -14.70 -0.79 -5.12
CA TYR A 50 -15.73 -1.45 -5.91
C TYR A 50 -15.86 -2.95 -5.62
N GLY A 51 -17.09 -3.46 -5.67
CA GLY A 51 -17.41 -4.89 -5.64
C GLY A 51 -17.76 -5.48 -4.28
N GLY A 52 -17.95 -4.63 -3.27
CA GLY A 52 -18.42 -5.05 -1.96
C GLY A 52 -19.94 -4.96 -1.77
N VAL A 53 -20.37 -5.16 -0.53
CA VAL A 53 -21.76 -5.13 -0.07
C VAL A 53 -22.08 -3.97 0.87
N SER A 54 -21.07 -3.25 1.34
CA SER A 54 -21.26 -2.12 2.25
C SER A 54 -22.09 -1.03 1.60
N VAL A 55 -22.82 -0.27 2.43
CA VAL A 55 -23.75 0.78 1.99
C VAL A 55 -23.41 2.13 2.62
N GLY A 56 -24.09 3.18 2.19
CA GLY A 56 -23.90 4.53 2.75
C GLY A 56 -22.49 5.08 2.49
N THR A 57 -21.86 5.67 3.50
CA THR A 57 -20.54 6.26 3.40
C THR A 57 -19.43 5.22 3.18
N GLN A 58 -19.70 3.93 3.44
CA GLN A 58 -18.79 2.80 3.23
C GLN A 58 -19.01 2.07 1.90
N TYR A 59 -19.81 2.61 0.99
CA TYR A 59 -20.11 2.00 -0.30
C TYR A 59 -18.87 1.92 -1.20
N SER A 60 -18.43 0.72 -1.66
CA SER A 60 -19.07 -0.60 -1.48
C SER A 60 -18.12 -1.62 -0.84
N LEU A 61 -16.81 -1.63 -1.14
CA LEU A 61 -15.81 -2.59 -0.64
C LEU A 61 -15.05 -1.97 0.53
N ASN A 62 -15.70 -1.84 1.69
CA ASN A 62 -15.00 -1.49 2.92
C ASN A 62 -14.41 -2.75 3.57
N LEU A 63 -13.13 -2.69 3.93
CA LEU A 63 -12.42 -3.82 4.56
C LEU A 63 -12.12 -3.58 6.05
N ALA A 64 -12.32 -2.37 6.57
CA ALA A 64 -11.99 -2.04 7.94
C ALA A 64 -13.20 -2.15 8.88
N PHE A 65 -13.01 -2.85 9.98
CA PHE A 65 -13.96 -2.92 11.08
C PHE A 65 -14.06 -1.60 11.86
N GLY A 66 -15.16 -1.38 12.56
CA GLY A 66 -15.31 -0.26 13.51
C GLY A 66 -15.41 1.15 12.89
N ARG A 67 -15.76 1.24 11.59
CA ARG A 67 -15.94 2.53 10.87
C ARG A 67 -17.38 2.80 10.48
N GLY A 68 -18.34 2.33 11.28
CA GLY A 68 -19.78 2.53 11.03
C GLY A 68 -20.38 1.55 10.02
N ASP A 69 -19.63 0.53 9.61
CA ASP A 69 -20.13 -0.61 8.84
C ASP A 69 -20.48 -1.78 9.77
N THR A 70 -21.28 -2.72 9.28
CA THR A 70 -21.58 -3.94 10.04
C THR A 70 -20.44 -4.96 9.88
N MET A 71 -20.29 -5.84 10.87
CA MET A 71 -19.28 -6.92 10.79
C MET A 71 -19.59 -7.85 9.61
N GLU A 72 -20.85 -8.19 9.40
CA GLU A 72 -21.31 -9.06 8.31
C GLU A 72 -20.92 -8.52 6.94
N ASN A 73 -21.03 -7.20 6.73
CA ASN A 73 -20.63 -6.56 5.49
C ASN A 73 -19.11 -6.66 5.27
N VAL A 74 -18.32 -6.37 6.30
CA VAL A 74 -16.85 -6.44 6.21
C VAL A 74 -16.39 -7.88 5.98
N GLU A 75 -16.98 -8.86 6.67
CA GLU A 75 -16.69 -10.27 6.45
C GLU A 75 -17.03 -10.73 5.03
N GLU A 76 -18.20 -10.35 4.51
CA GLU A 76 -18.58 -10.68 3.13
C GLU A 76 -17.62 -10.01 2.12
N ASN A 77 -17.22 -8.78 2.38
CA ASN A 77 -16.22 -8.09 1.55
C ASN A 77 -14.87 -8.82 1.55
N LEU A 78 -14.42 -9.31 2.70
CA LEU A 78 -13.19 -10.11 2.80
C LEU A 78 -13.32 -11.47 2.10
N ARG A 79 -14.49 -12.15 2.16
CA ARG A 79 -14.75 -13.39 1.39
C ARG A 79 -14.67 -13.13 -0.10
N ARG A 80 -15.31 -12.06 -0.58
CA ARG A 80 -15.25 -11.66 -2.00
C ARG A 80 -13.84 -11.38 -2.45
N LEU A 81 -13.08 -10.66 -1.61
CA LEU A 81 -11.67 -10.35 -1.90
C LEU A 81 -10.84 -11.63 -1.95
N GLY A 82 -10.98 -12.54 -0.99
CA GLY A 82 -10.30 -13.83 -0.98
C GLY A 82 -10.59 -14.65 -2.23
N ALA A 83 -11.87 -14.74 -2.63
CA ALA A 83 -12.27 -15.42 -3.85
C ALA A 83 -11.73 -14.75 -5.12
N ALA A 84 -11.56 -13.42 -5.14
CA ALA A 84 -11.05 -12.68 -6.29
C ALA A 84 -9.55 -12.80 -6.44
N VAL A 85 -8.79 -12.63 -5.36
CA VAL A 85 -7.34 -12.61 -5.33
C VAL A 85 -6.74 -14.01 -5.26
N GLY A 86 -7.44 -14.96 -4.62
CA GLY A 86 -7.02 -16.37 -4.50
C GLY A 86 -6.33 -16.65 -3.18
N PHE A 87 -6.89 -16.22 -2.05
CA PHE A 87 -6.44 -16.57 -0.70
C PHE A 87 -7.62 -17.04 0.17
N ASP A 88 -7.29 -17.77 1.25
CA ASP A 88 -8.25 -18.20 2.26
C ASP A 88 -8.43 -17.10 3.31
N PRO A 89 -9.63 -16.50 3.45
CA PRO A 89 -9.89 -15.45 4.43
C PRO A 89 -9.74 -15.90 5.89
N GLU A 90 -9.87 -17.21 6.17
CA GLU A 90 -9.65 -17.75 7.52
C GLU A 90 -8.16 -17.69 7.93
N LYS A 91 -7.25 -17.59 6.96
CA LYS A 91 -5.80 -17.46 7.17
C LYS A 91 -5.31 -16.02 7.07
N LEU A 92 -6.17 -15.07 7.34
CA LEU A 92 -5.86 -13.65 7.30
C LEU A 92 -5.24 -13.17 8.61
N VAL A 93 -4.17 -12.38 8.51
CA VAL A 93 -3.57 -11.62 9.61
C VAL A 93 -3.61 -10.14 9.26
N MET A 94 -4.17 -9.33 10.16
CA MET A 94 -4.38 -7.90 9.97
C MET A 94 -3.48 -7.09 10.92
N THR A 95 -3.20 -5.85 10.54
CA THR A 95 -2.48 -4.89 11.37
C THR A 95 -3.43 -4.10 12.28
N ARG A 96 -2.94 -3.75 13.49
CA ARG A 96 -3.47 -2.66 14.30
C ARG A 96 -2.56 -1.45 14.13
N GLN A 97 -2.86 -0.62 13.13
CA GLN A 97 -2.01 0.46 12.65
C GLN A 97 -2.05 1.69 13.55
N ILE A 98 -0.89 2.19 13.95
CA ILE A 98 -0.69 3.38 14.78
C ILE A 98 0.25 4.40 14.15
N HIS A 99 0.59 4.24 12.86
CA HIS A 99 1.55 5.06 12.11
C HIS A 99 2.98 4.96 12.68
N SER A 100 3.37 3.76 13.09
CA SER A 100 4.68 3.40 13.65
C SER A 100 5.63 2.83 12.58
N ASP A 101 6.76 2.32 13.06
CA ASP A 101 7.74 1.54 12.32
C ASP A 101 7.84 0.09 12.81
N ILE A 102 6.83 -0.37 13.55
CA ILE A 102 6.77 -1.71 14.14
C ILE A 102 6.43 -2.74 13.07
N VAL A 103 7.31 -3.72 12.91
CA VAL A 103 7.14 -4.87 12.02
C VAL A 103 6.97 -6.13 12.86
N ARG A 104 5.92 -6.91 12.59
CA ARG A 104 5.68 -8.21 13.23
C ARG A 104 5.98 -9.35 12.27
N VAL A 105 6.69 -10.36 12.79
CA VAL A 105 6.78 -11.68 12.16
C VAL A 105 5.55 -12.48 12.60
N VAL A 106 4.81 -13.03 11.64
CA VAL A 106 3.57 -13.76 11.90
C VAL A 106 3.58 -15.15 11.27
N THR A 107 2.82 -16.03 11.88
CA THR A 107 2.70 -17.43 11.51
C THR A 107 1.23 -17.85 11.43
N ASP A 108 0.96 -19.11 11.17
CA ASP A 108 -0.40 -19.69 11.18
C ASP A 108 -1.14 -19.48 12.53
N GLY A 109 -0.41 -19.47 13.64
CA GLY A 109 -0.97 -19.19 14.97
C GLY A 109 -1.50 -17.77 15.16
N ASP A 110 -1.13 -16.82 14.30
CA ASP A 110 -1.60 -15.43 14.32
C ASP A 110 -2.88 -15.23 13.47
N CYS A 111 -3.29 -16.23 12.68
CA CYS A 111 -4.47 -16.14 11.84
C CYS A 111 -5.73 -16.00 12.69
N ALA A 112 -6.56 -15.02 12.38
CA ALA A 112 -7.78 -14.71 13.10
C ALA A 112 -9.04 -14.88 12.25
N GLY A 113 -8.89 -15.14 10.96
CA GLY A 113 -10.00 -15.13 10.02
C GLY A 113 -10.72 -13.78 10.07
N PHE A 114 -12.04 -13.85 10.21
CA PHE A 114 -12.88 -12.65 10.34
C PHE A 114 -12.99 -12.12 11.77
N CYS A 115 -12.50 -12.88 12.77
CA CYS A 115 -12.61 -12.45 14.16
C CYS A 115 -11.69 -11.24 14.39
N HIS A 116 -12.26 -10.13 14.84
CA HIS A 116 -11.50 -9.01 15.35
C HIS A 116 -10.74 -9.48 16.59
N ARG A 117 -9.46 -9.76 16.44
CA ARG A 117 -8.56 -10.03 17.58
C ARG A 117 -7.92 -8.73 18.02
N ASP A 118 -7.59 -8.69 19.30
CA ASP A 118 -6.76 -7.64 19.90
C ASP A 118 -5.31 -7.85 19.45
N TYR A 119 -5.04 -7.56 18.15
CA TYR A 119 -3.69 -7.66 17.61
C TYR A 119 -2.77 -6.67 18.32
N PRO A 120 -1.51 -7.06 18.60
CA PRO A 120 -0.50 -6.09 18.99
C PRO A 120 -0.34 -5.01 17.91
N GLU A 121 -0.06 -3.79 18.36
CA GLU A 121 0.14 -2.65 17.49
C GLU A 121 1.31 -2.89 16.53
N CYS A 122 1.08 -2.65 15.25
CA CYS A 122 2.11 -2.69 14.22
C CYS A 122 1.60 -2.04 12.93
N ASP A 123 2.51 -1.61 12.10
CA ASP A 123 2.20 -1.06 10.78
C ASP A 123 2.75 -1.93 9.64
N ALA A 124 3.46 -3.01 9.95
CA ALA A 124 3.88 -3.99 8.95
C ALA A 124 3.85 -5.42 9.50
N LEU A 125 3.65 -6.36 8.58
CA LEU A 125 3.65 -7.81 8.82
C LEU A 125 4.59 -8.48 7.82
N VAL A 126 5.29 -9.54 8.26
CA VAL A 126 6.09 -10.41 7.40
C VAL A 126 5.86 -11.87 7.77
N THR A 127 5.89 -12.75 6.77
CA THR A 127 5.77 -14.20 6.98
C THR A 127 6.44 -14.97 5.83
N ASN A 128 6.83 -16.22 6.13
CA ASN A 128 7.14 -17.24 5.12
C ASN A 128 6.28 -18.50 5.31
N THR A 129 5.23 -18.43 6.12
CA THR A 129 4.31 -19.55 6.37
C THR A 129 3.29 -19.66 5.23
N PRO A 130 3.29 -20.79 4.48
CA PRO A 130 2.36 -20.97 3.37
C PRO A 130 0.90 -20.86 3.77
N GLY A 131 0.09 -20.20 2.96
CA GLY A 131 -1.33 -19.96 3.18
C GLY A 131 -1.64 -18.73 4.02
N VAL A 132 -0.71 -18.27 4.87
CA VAL A 132 -0.93 -17.03 5.65
C VAL A 132 -1.02 -15.83 4.73
N THR A 133 -2.07 -15.03 4.91
CA THR A 133 -2.34 -13.82 4.14
C THR A 133 -2.20 -12.58 5.02
N LEU A 134 -1.42 -11.61 4.57
CA LEU A 134 -1.18 -10.36 5.27
C LEU A 134 -2.09 -9.28 4.70
N LEU A 135 -2.72 -8.48 5.57
CA LEU A 135 -3.56 -7.33 5.19
C LEU A 135 -3.16 -6.08 5.95
N VAL A 136 -2.90 -5.01 5.23
CA VAL A 136 -2.80 -3.63 5.76
C VAL A 136 -3.90 -2.77 5.17
N PHE A 137 -4.40 -1.81 5.94
CA PHE A 137 -5.49 -0.92 5.56
C PHE A 137 -4.96 0.45 5.15
N THR A 138 -5.55 1.03 4.11
CA THR A 138 -5.22 2.39 3.71
C THR A 138 -6.45 3.20 3.32
N ALA A 139 -6.29 4.50 3.38
CA ALA A 139 -7.07 5.52 2.70
C ALA A 139 -6.19 6.77 2.71
N ASP A 140 -5.48 6.98 1.63
CA ASP A 140 -4.42 7.96 1.37
C ASP A 140 -2.99 7.54 1.75
N CYS A 141 -2.76 6.83 2.87
CA CYS A 141 -1.43 6.33 3.20
C CYS A 141 -0.91 5.34 2.16
N THR A 142 0.41 5.25 2.02
CA THR A 142 1.08 4.42 1.01
C THR A 142 1.14 2.96 1.46
N PRO A 143 0.50 2.01 0.77
CA PRO A 143 0.68 0.59 1.03
C PRO A 143 1.90 0.06 0.29
N LEU A 144 2.67 -0.82 0.94
CA LEU A 144 3.80 -1.54 0.35
C LEU A 144 3.52 -3.04 0.42
N LEU A 145 3.72 -3.76 -0.68
CA LEU A 145 3.75 -5.22 -0.73
C LEU A 145 5.13 -5.68 -1.17
N LEU A 146 5.67 -6.71 -0.50
CA LEU A 146 7.01 -7.22 -0.69
C LEU A 146 6.96 -8.74 -0.88
N HIS A 147 7.73 -9.28 -1.82
CA HIS A 147 7.82 -10.70 -2.08
C HIS A 147 9.24 -11.11 -2.49
N ASP A 148 9.80 -12.09 -1.83
CA ASP A 148 11.02 -12.77 -2.28
C ASP A 148 10.64 -14.13 -2.91
N PRO A 149 10.70 -14.27 -4.24
CA PRO A 149 10.30 -15.52 -4.92
C PRO A 149 11.23 -16.71 -4.63
N VAL A 150 12.42 -16.45 -4.07
CA VAL A 150 13.39 -17.52 -3.76
C VAL A 150 13.09 -18.16 -2.42
N THR A 151 12.75 -17.35 -1.42
CA THR A 151 12.41 -17.84 -0.06
C THR A 151 10.91 -18.07 0.12
N GLY A 152 10.06 -17.51 -0.76
CA GLY A 152 8.61 -17.49 -0.64
C GLY A 152 8.10 -16.48 0.36
N ALA A 153 8.98 -15.78 1.07
CA ALA A 153 8.58 -14.82 2.09
C ALA A 153 7.85 -13.60 1.50
N VAL A 154 6.86 -13.13 2.24
CA VAL A 154 6.05 -11.96 1.88
C VAL A 154 6.02 -10.94 3.00
N GLY A 155 5.78 -9.67 2.64
CA GLY A 155 5.61 -8.57 3.57
C GLY A 155 4.51 -7.61 3.11
N ALA A 156 3.81 -7.01 4.05
CA ALA A 156 2.86 -5.94 3.82
C ALA A 156 3.10 -4.81 4.83
N ALA A 157 3.20 -3.56 4.36
CA ALA A 157 3.44 -2.42 5.24
C ALA A 157 2.52 -1.24 4.91
N HIS A 158 2.06 -0.59 5.98
CA HIS A 158 1.33 0.68 5.94
C HIS A 158 2.32 1.83 6.16
N ALA A 159 2.66 2.55 5.10
CA ALA A 159 3.60 3.66 5.14
C ALA A 159 2.85 5.01 5.03
N GLY A 160 2.23 5.44 6.13
CA GLY A 160 1.85 6.83 6.30
C GLY A 160 3.12 7.71 6.40
N TRP A 161 2.99 9.05 6.37
CA TRP A 161 4.17 9.91 6.37
C TRP A 161 5.11 9.68 7.58
N ARG A 162 4.55 9.42 8.78
CA ARG A 162 5.36 9.10 9.98
C ARG A 162 6.09 7.77 9.81
N GLY A 163 5.37 6.72 9.40
CA GLY A 163 5.98 5.42 9.13
C GLY A 163 7.04 5.49 8.01
N THR A 164 6.80 6.31 6.98
CA THR A 164 7.80 6.58 5.93
C THR A 164 9.05 7.24 6.53
N ALA A 165 8.92 8.31 7.32
CA ALA A 165 10.05 8.97 7.97
C ALA A 165 10.81 8.03 8.93
N LEU A 166 10.10 7.15 9.64
CA LEU A 166 10.68 6.14 10.53
C LEU A 166 11.27 4.92 9.78
N GLY A 167 11.12 4.85 8.45
CA GLY A 167 11.70 3.81 7.61
C GLY A 167 10.95 2.47 7.63
N ILE A 168 9.62 2.45 7.82
CA ILE A 168 8.83 1.21 7.92
C ILE A 168 9.07 0.23 6.75
N GLY A 169 9.17 0.73 5.52
CA GLY A 169 9.44 -0.09 4.34
C GLY A 169 10.81 -0.78 4.41
N VAL A 170 11.85 -0.05 4.84
CA VAL A 170 13.20 -0.59 5.04
C VAL A 170 13.22 -1.61 6.16
N LYS A 171 12.56 -1.32 7.29
CA LYS A 171 12.45 -2.25 8.43
C LYS A 171 11.69 -3.52 8.08
N THR A 172 10.70 -3.44 7.17
CA THR A 172 10.02 -4.62 6.63
C THR A 172 10.97 -5.49 5.82
N VAL A 173 11.79 -4.89 4.95
CA VAL A 173 12.86 -5.61 4.20
C VAL A 173 13.87 -6.24 5.17
N GLU A 174 14.31 -5.51 6.18
CA GLU A 174 15.26 -6.03 7.19
C GLU A 174 14.68 -7.21 7.97
N ALA A 175 13.39 -7.16 8.33
CA ALA A 175 12.69 -8.25 8.98
C ALA A 175 12.64 -9.51 8.09
N MET A 176 12.37 -9.36 6.79
CA MET A 176 12.39 -10.47 5.82
C MET A 176 13.81 -11.06 5.69
N VAL A 177 14.84 -10.23 5.60
CA VAL A 177 16.24 -10.68 5.54
C VAL A 177 16.63 -11.43 6.80
N LYS A 178 16.35 -10.84 7.98
CA LYS A 178 16.75 -11.37 9.28
C LYS A 178 16.07 -12.70 9.61
N ASN A 179 14.76 -12.81 9.35
CA ASN A 179 13.95 -13.95 9.80
C ASN A 179 13.85 -15.07 8.76
N PHE A 180 13.97 -14.74 7.47
CA PHE A 180 13.70 -15.71 6.38
C PHE A 180 14.89 -15.86 5.42
N GLY A 181 16.01 -15.19 5.65
CA GLY A 181 17.21 -15.28 4.80
C GLY A 181 17.02 -14.68 3.40
N CYS A 182 16.04 -13.78 3.22
CA CYS A 182 15.83 -13.10 1.95
C CYS A 182 17.07 -12.31 1.51
N LYS A 183 17.33 -12.28 0.21
CA LYS A 183 18.32 -11.37 -0.36
C LYS A 183 17.61 -10.10 -0.83
N ARG A 184 18.08 -8.93 -0.41
CA ARG A 184 17.48 -7.63 -0.80
C ARG A 184 17.28 -7.48 -2.30
N SER A 185 18.23 -7.98 -3.10
CA SER A 185 18.17 -7.96 -4.57
C SER A 185 17.10 -8.86 -5.19
N ASN A 186 16.62 -9.86 -4.45
CA ASN A 186 15.57 -10.77 -4.91
C ASN A 186 14.17 -10.25 -4.56
N ILE A 187 14.08 -9.32 -3.61
CA ILE A 187 12.78 -8.79 -3.17
C ILE A 187 12.18 -7.93 -4.28
N HIS A 188 10.96 -8.29 -4.66
CA HIS A 188 10.08 -7.45 -5.47
C HIS A 188 9.20 -6.63 -4.54
N ALA A 189 9.17 -5.33 -4.75
CA ALA A 189 8.37 -4.39 -3.99
C ALA A 189 7.32 -3.73 -4.90
N ALA A 190 6.09 -3.67 -4.43
CA ALA A 190 5.02 -2.92 -5.07
C ALA A 190 4.54 -1.81 -4.15
N ILE A 191 4.53 -0.57 -4.66
CA ILE A 191 4.04 0.63 -3.98
C ILE A 191 2.67 0.95 -4.55
N GLY A 192 1.63 0.74 -3.75
CA GLY A 192 0.24 0.83 -4.20
C GLY A 192 -0.33 2.25 -4.26
N PRO A 193 -1.63 2.37 -4.59
CA PRO A 193 -2.34 3.65 -4.63
C PRO A 193 -2.29 4.38 -3.29
N ASN A 194 -1.99 5.68 -3.35
CA ASN A 194 -1.97 6.59 -2.20
C ASN A 194 -2.44 7.98 -2.62
N ILE A 195 -2.53 8.91 -1.68
CA ILE A 195 -2.63 10.33 -2.02
C ILE A 195 -1.30 10.80 -2.63
N ALA A 196 -1.31 11.17 -3.92
CA ALA A 196 -0.09 11.55 -4.63
C ALA A 196 0.29 13.02 -4.35
N GLN A 197 1.48 13.41 -4.83
CA GLN A 197 2.02 14.77 -4.66
C GLN A 197 1.04 15.88 -5.04
N CYS A 198 0.20 15.66 -6.06
CA CYS A 198 -0.80 16.65 -6.51
C CYS A 198 -1.76 17.10 -5.41
N HIS A 199 -2.01 16.25 -4.38
CA HIS A 199 -3.00 16.53 -3.31
C HIS A 199 -2.49 16.25 -1.88
N PHE A 200 -1.29 15.70 -1.71
CA PHE A 200 -0.72 15.49 -0.39
C PHE A 200 -0.10 16.80 0.14
N GLU A 201 -0.97 17.76 0.43
CA GLU A 201 -0.63 19.03 1.07
C GLU A 201 -0.30 18.84 2.54
N THR A 202 0.80 19.48 3.00
CA THR A 202 1.29 19.41 4.37
C THR A 202 1.89 20.75 4.81
N ASP A 203 2.15 20.86 6.11
CA ASP A 203 2.97 21.91 6.67
C ASP A 203 4.47 21.54 6.60
N GLY A 204 5.34 22.44 7.05
CA GLY A 204 6.80 22.30 6.91
C GLY A 204 7.43 21.18 7.77
N ASP A 205 6.71 20.65 8.75
CA ASP A 205 7.15 19.54 9.61
C ASP A 205 7.33 18.23 8.84
N VAL A 206 6.45 17.94 7.87
CA VAL A 206 6.50 16.71 7.08
C VAL A 206 7.71 16.68 6.14
N PRO A 207 7.98 17.70 5.28
CA PRO A 207 9.19 17.70 4.47
C PRO A 207 10.47 17.74 5.33
N ALA A 208 10.48 18.44 6.47
CA ALA A 208 11.63 18.43 7.37
C ALA A 208 11.94 17.01 7.89
N ALA A 209 10.93 16.26 8.32
CA ALA A 209 11.09 14.86 8.73
C ALA A 209 11.63 13.96 7.61
N MET A 210 11.23 14.20 6.34
CA MET A 210 11.76 13.43 5.21
C MET A 210 13.22 13.76 4.93
N VAL A 211 13.61 15.03 5.03
CA VAL A 211 15.01 15.46 4.85
C VAL A 211 15.88 14.94 5.99
N GLU A 212 15.40 14.96 7.23
CA GLU A 212 16.09 14.37 8.38
C GLU A 212 16.33 12.86 8.18
N ALA A 213 15.33 12.13 7.71
CA ALA A 213 15.40 10.68 7.52
C ALA A 213 16.23 10.25 6.30
N TYR A 214 16.13 10.98 5.20
CA TYR A 214 16.67 10.55 3.89
C TYR A 214 17.69 11.54 3.30
N GLY A 215 18.03 12.60 4.02
CA GLY A 215 18.96 13.62 3.56
C GLY A 215 18.41 14.52 2.44
N PRO A 216 19.25 15.40 1.87
CA PRO A 216 18.82 16.41 0.89
C PRO A 216 18.20 15.85 -0.39
N GLU A 217 18.45 14.57 -0.71
CA GLU A 217 17.84 13.94 -1.88
C GLU A 217 16.31 13.87 -1.77
N ALA A 218 15.75 13.80 -0.55
CA ALA A 218 14.31 13.81 -0.32
C ALA A 218 13.63 15.11 -0.79
N GLU A 219 14.35 16.23 -0.83
CA GLU A 219 13.83 17.52 -1.30
C GLU A 219 13.35 17.47 -2.75
N ARG A 220 13.90 16.57 -3.59
CA ARG A 220 13.47 16.39 -4.99
C ARG A 220 12.02 15.92 -5.11
N TYR A 221 11.45 15.38 -4.05
CA TYR A 221 10.09 14.84 -3.99
C TYR A 221 9.15 15.76 -3.20
N VAL A 222 9.59 16.99 -2.95
CA VAL A 222 8.85 18.04 -2.25
C VAL A 222 8.67 19.24 -3.18
N GLU A 223 7.45 19.63 -3.39
CA GLU A 223 7.10 20.86 -4.12
C GLU A 223 6.53 21.89 -3.12
N ARG A 224 7.04 23.11 -3.13
CA ARG A 224 6.47 24.21 -2.35
C ARG A 224 5.48 24.99 -3.18
N ARG A 225 4.25 25.17 -2.67
CA ARG A 225 3.19 25.97 -3.28
C ARG A 225 2.70 26.99 -2.25
N GLY A 226 3.15 28.24 -2.37
CA GLY A 226 2.89 29.30 -1.38
C GLY A 226 3.52 28.95 -0.02
N GLU A 227 2.69 28.83 1.02
CA GLU A 227 3.13 28.47 2.38
C GLU A 227 3.05 26.97 2.68
N LYS A 228 2.51 26.17 1.75
CA LYS A 228 2.32 24.72 1.91
C LYS A 228 3.30 23.91 1.07
N TYR A 229 3.43 22.64 1.43
CA TYR A 229 4.29 21.68 0.76
C TYR A 229 3.48 20.49 0.26
N TYR A 230 3.90 19.95 -0.88
CA TYR A 230 3.27 18.81 -1.54
C TYR A 230 4.32 17.72 -1.75
N LEU A 231 4.12 16.54 -1.17
CA LEU A 231 5.13 15.48 -1.14
C LEU A 231 4.71 14.27 -1.98
N ASP A 232 5.68 13.66 -2.66
CA ASP A 232 5.55 12.35 -3.30
C ASP A 232 6.04 11.25 -2.35
N LEU A 233 5.15 10.74 -1.49
CA LEU A 233 5.50 9.66 -0.57
C LEU A 233 5.81 8.34 -1.27
N LYS A 234 5.26 8.08 -2.48
CA LYS A 234 5.63 6.89 -3.26
C LYS A 234 7.08 6.95 -3.69
N ALA A 235 7.51 8.08 -4.23
CA ALA A 235 8.90 8.28 -4.64
C ALA A 235 9.88 8.24 -3.46
N ILE A 236 9.52 8.80 -2.30
CA ILE A 236 10.34 8.74 -1.08
C ILE A 236 10.46 7.29 -0.57
N ASN A 237 9.38 6.52 -0.52
CA ASN A 237 9.45 5.09 -0.17
C ASN A 237 10.29 4.30 -1.18
N ALA A 238 10.17 4.59 -2.48
CA ALA A 238 11.00 3.96 -3.52
C ALA A 238 12.48 4.30 -3.34
N LEU A 239 12.82 5.56 -3.01
CA LEU A 239 14.18 5.97 -2.68
C LEU A 239 14.72 5.16 -1.50
N ALA A 240 13.95 5.07 -0.41
CA ALA A 240 14.33 4.32 0.79
C ALA A 240 14.58 2.84 0.49
N LEU A 241 13.68 2.19 -0.26
CA LEU A 241 13.83 0.79 -0.65
C LEU A 241 15.04 0.55 -1.57
N ARG A 242 15.29 1.44 -2.55
CA ARG A 242 16.49 1.36 -3.41
C ARG A 242 17.76 1.46 -2.60
N ARG A 243 17.86 2.39 -1.65
CA ARG A 243 18.98 2.53 -0.74
C ARG A 243 19.18 1.30 0.15
N ALA A 244 18.09 0.63 0.52
CA ALA A 244 18.12 -0.65 1.23
C ALA A 244 18.54 -1.84 0.34
N GLY A 245 18.77 -1.64 -0.96
CA GLY A 245 19.24 -2.66 -1.89
C GLY A 245 18.12 -3.42 -2.63
N VAL A 246 16.86 -3.02 -2.53
CA VAL A 246 15.75 -3.54 -3.33
C VAL A 246 15.83 -2.93 -4.73
N ARG A 247 15.86 -3.78 -5.76
CA ARG A 247 16.04 -3.32 -7.15
C ARG A 247 14.75 -3.36 -7.96
N ASN A 248 13.88 -4.30 -7.68
CA ASN A 248 12.63 -4.53 -8.39
C ASN A 248 11.50 -3.80 -7.67
N ILE A 249 11.14 -2.60 -8.14
CA ILE A 249 10.13 -1.74 -7.49
C ILE A 249 9.13 -1.27 -8.55
N GLU A 250 7.88 -1.65 -8.36
CA GLU A 250 6.74 -1.19 -9.15
C GLU A 250 5.96 -0.14 -8.37
N ILE A 251 5.51 0.92 -9.06
CA ILE A 251 4.86 2.06 -8.40
C ILE A 251 3.54 2.36 -9.12
N SER A 252 2.46 2.41 -8.36
CA SER A 252 1.15 2.84 -8.87
C SER A 252 1.16 4.33 -9.23
N ASP A 253 0.63 4.68 -10.37
CA ASP A 253 0.37 6.07 -10.78
C ASP A 253 -0.88 6.68 -10.14
N ALA A 254 -1.77 5.84 -9.57
CA ALA A 254 -3.05 6.27 -9.03
C ALA A 254 -2.91 7.20 -7.82
N CYS A 255 -3.69 8.29 -7.83
CA CYS A 255 -3.91 9.16 -6.68
C CYS A 255 -5.29 8.88 -6.09
N THR A 256 -5.35 8.50 -4.81
CA THR A 256 -6.62 8.19 -4.13
C THR A 256 -7.54 9.40 -4.01
N TYR A 257 -7.00 10.61 -3.91
CA TYR A 257 -7.79 11.84 -3.91
C TYR A 257 -8.38 12.16 -5.28
N CYS A 258 -7.55 12.13 -6.35
CA CYS A 258 -8.02 12.40 -7.71
C CYS A 258 -9.06 11.39 -8.19
N GLN A 259 -8.95 10.16 -7.72
CA GLN A 259 -9.83 9.04 -8.07
C GLN A 259 -10.63 8.58 -6.83
N CYS A 260 -11.21 9.53 -6.07
CA CYS A 260 -11.95 9.24 -4.84
C CYS A 260 -13.29 8.52 -5.10
N ASP A 261 -13.74 8.45 -6.34
CA ASP A 261 -14.81 7.57 -6.81
C ASP A 261 -14.37 6.11 -6.89
N ARG A 262 -13.08 5.86 -7.11
CA ARG A 262 -12.46 4.54 -7.26
C ARG A 262 -11.77 4.04 -5.98
N PHE A 263 -11.21 4.94 -5.18
CA PHE A 263 -10.46 4.63 -3.97
C PHE A 263 -11.04 5.36 -2.76
N TRP A 264 -10.81 4.80 -1.57
CA TRP A 264 -11.06 5.53 -0.34
C TRP A 264 -9.99 6.60 -0.15
N SER A 265 -10.42 7.83 0.05
CA SER A 265 -9.54 8.94 0.41
C SER A 265 -10.02 9.61 1.70
N HIS A 266 -9.18 9.59 2.73
CA HIS A 266 -9.44 10.27 3.99
C HIS A 266 -9.52 11.78 3.80
N ARG A 267 -8.64 12.32 2.95
CA ARG A 267 -8.56 13.75 2.65
C ARG A 267 -9.80 14.22 1.89
N ALA A 268 -10.21 13.50 0.84
CA ALA A 268 -11.36 13.88 0.02
C ALA A 268 -12.68 13.77 0.78
N SER A 269 -12.84 12.73 1.62
CA SER A 269 -14.06 12.48 2.38
C SER A 269 -14.11 13.18 3.76
N ARG A 270 -13.05 13.89 4.14
CA ARG A 270 -12.91 14.52 5.47
C ARG A 270 -13.08 13.51 6.62
N GLY A 271 -12.66 12.26 6.40
CA GLY A 271 -12.69 11.19 7.40
C GLY A 271 -13.89 10.26 7.33
N GLU A 272 -14.98 10.64 6.66
CA GLU A 272 -16.18 9.78 6.49
C GLU A 272 -15.97 8.79 5.33
N ARG A 273 -15.46 7.60 5.63
CA ARG A 273 -15.05 6.63 4.63
C ARG A 273 -14.91 5.21 5.16
N GLY A 274 -14.93 4.25 4.25
CA GLY A 274 -14.38 2.93 4.48
C GLY A 274 -12.84 2.91 4.38
N SER A 275 -12.26 1.73 4.22
CA SER A 275 -10.83 1.54 3.96
C SER A 275 -10.62 0.51 2.87
N GLN A 276 -9.69 0.78 1.99
CA GLN A 276 -9.13 -0.21 1.08
C GLN A 276 -8.05 -1.03 1.80
N GLY A 277 -7.69 -2.17 1.21
CA GLY A 277 -6.65 -3.05 1.70
C GLY A 277 -5.55 -3.29 0.68
N ALA A 278 -4.35 -3.55 1.19
CA ALA A 278 -3.31 -4.21 0.44
C ALA A 278 -3.08 -5.59 1.05
N VAL A 279 -3.27 -6.63 0.23
CA VAL A 279 -3.18 -8.03 0.66
C VAL A 279 -2.08 -8.76 -0.09
N ILE A 280 -1.41 -9.69 0.59
CA ILE A 280 -0.46 -10.61 -0.02
C ILE A 280 -0.48 -11.94 0.72
N CYS A 281 -0.59 -13.04 -0.04
CA CYS A 281 -0.64 -14.40 0.50
C CYS A 281 0.69 -15.11 0.26
N CYS A 282 1.29 -15.66 1.31
CA CYS A 282 2.44 -16.53 1.19
C CYS A 282 2.03 -17.85 0.52
N LYS A 283 2.76 -18.28 -0.49
CA LYS A 283 2.58 -19.61 -1.13
C LYS A 283 3.81 -20.49 -0.93
N GLU A 284 3.61 -21.79 -0.98
CA GLU A 284 4.73 -22.72 -1.08
C GLU A 284 5.55 -22.43 -2.34
N VAL A 285 6.86 -22.41 -2.17
CA VAL A 285 7.79 -22.37 -3.29
C VAL A 285 7.87 -23.79 -3.84
N CYS A 286 7.36 -24.02 -5.04
CA CYS A 286 7.61 -25.27 -5.77
C CYS A 286 9.13 -25.37 -6.02
N ARG A 287 9.78 -26.28 -5.30
CA ARG A 287 11.21 -26.61 -5.46
C ARG A 287 11.43 -27.54 -6.64
#